data_514ffaf91ea1763b94d86e5c8dcea712
#
_entry.id   514ffaf91ea1763b94d86e5c8dcea712
#
_cell.length_a   1.000
_cell.length_b   1.000
_cell.length_c   1.000
_cell.angle_alpha   90.00
_cell.angle_beta   90.00
_cell.angle_gamma   90.00
#
_symmetry.space_group_name_H-M   'P 1'
#
loop_
_entity.id
_entity.type
_entity.pdbx_description
1 polymer ?
#
loop_
_entity_poly.entity_id
_entity_poly.type
_entity_poly.pdbx_seq_one_letter_code
_entity_poly.pdbx_strand_id
1 'polypeptide(L)'
;MINGKTLILRFSSLGDVVMTVPIIRSLEKKYPENKFIFVTRSKFKPFFSEFNNVEIFELDLKKRHKGFFGIIRLFSDLKKLKPKRIADLHSVLRTKILLLLFRLFFVKVSAIDKKRKERKAITRNQNKIFKPLTPVHFL
;
A
#
# COMPACT_ATOMS: atom_id res chain seq x y z
N MET A 1 -7.01 -9.24 -18.27
CA MET A 1 -7.64 -9.76 -17.04
C MET A 1 -6.64 -9.77 -15.90
N ILE A 2 -7.02 -9.28 -14.75
CA ILE A 2 -6.19 -9.33 -13.54
C ILE A 2 -6.59 -10.59 -12.79
N ASN A 3 -6.09 -11.76 -13.19
CA ASN A 3 -6.36 -12.99 -12.47
C ASN A 3 -5.33 -13.19 -11.34
N GLY A 4 -5.79 -13.27 -10.11
CA GLY A 4 -4.96 -13.60 -8.95
C GLY A 4 -5.08 -12.64 -7.78
N LYS A 5 -4.32 -12.92 -6.72
CA LYS A 5 -4.32 -12.12 -5.50
C LYS A 5 -3.51 -10.84 -5.68
N THR A 6 -4.10 -9.70 -5.35
CA THR A 6 -3.42 -8.39 -5.34
C THR A 6 -3.28 -7.89 -3.90
N LEU A 7 -2.06 -7.66 -3.46
CA LEU A 7 -1.80 -7.00 -2.17
C LEU A 7 -1.89 -5.49 -2.31
N ILE A 8 -2.55 -4.84 -1.36
CA ILE A 8 -2.62 -3.38 -1.26
C ILE A 8 -2.04 -2.97 0.09
N LEU A 9 -0.96 -2.20 0.08
CA LEU A 9 -0.23 -1.83 1.29
C LEU A 9 -0.60 -0.42 1.75
N ARG A 10 -1.27 -0.27 2.90
CA ARG A 10 -1.50 1.01 3.57
C ARG A 10 -1.57 0.83 5.09
N PHE A 11 -0.48 1.11 5.79
CA PHE A 11 -0.31 0.82 7.23
C PHE A 11 -0.89 1.89 8.16
N SER A 12 -0.95 3.12 7.72
CA SER A 12 -1.40 4.33 8.44
C SER A 12 -1.48 5.52 7.46
N SER A 13 -2.02 6.69 7.77
CA SER A 13 -2.77 7.06 8.95
C SER A 13 -4.26 6.73 8.78
N LEU A 14 -5.11 7.03 9.80
CA LEU A 14 -6.55 6.77 9.71
C LEU A 14 -7.17 7.41 8.46
N GLY A 15 -6.97 8.72 8.27
CA GLY A 15 -7.52 9.43 7.12
C GLY A 15 -7.08 8.84 5.80
N ASP A 16 -5.79 8.50 5.67
CA ASP A 16 -5.26 7.88 4.45
C ASP A 16 -5.85 6.49 4.18
N VAL A 17 -6.09 5.69 5.23
CA VAL A 17 -6.72 4.39 5.10
C VAL A 17 -8.17 4.54 4.65
N VAL A 18 -8.93 5.44 5.27
CA VAL A 18 -10.32 5.73 4.89
C VAL A 18 -10.42 6.23 3.45
N MET A 19 -9.49 7.07 3.00
CA MET A 19 -9.43 7.53 1.61
C MET A 19 -9.19 6.42 0.58
N THR A 20 -8.74 5.23 1.00
CA THR A 20 -8.62 4.08 0.10
C THR A 20 -9.93 3.34 -0.10
N VAL A 21 -10.92 3.50 0.76
CA VAL A 21 -12.22 2.79 0.67
C VAL A 21 -12.92 3.00 -0.68
N PRO A 22 -13.08 4.24 -1.20
CA PRO A 22 -13.66 4.45 -2.53
C PRO A 22 -12.87 3.76 -3.66
N ILE A 23 -11.55 3.72 -3.53
CA ILE A 23 -10.66 3.07 -4.51
C ILE A 23 -10.91 1.56 -4.49
N ILE A 24 -10.97 0.95 -3.30
CA ILE A 24 -11.27 -0.48 -3.14
C ILE A 24 -12.64 -0.82 -3.71
N ARG A 25 -13.66 0.00 -3.44
CA ARG A 25 -15.01 -0.18 -4.00
C ARG A 25 -15.01 -0.16 -5.53
N SER A 26 -14.24 0.75 -6.13
CA SER A 26 -14.10 0.82 -7.58
C SER A 26 -13.37 -0.39 -8.15
N LEU A 27 -12.34 -0.89 -7.46
CA LEU A 27 -11.61 -2.09 -7.85
C LEU A 27 -12.47 -3.35 -7.75
N GLU A 28 -13.28 -3.48 -6.70
CA GLU A 28 -14.22 -4.59 -6.52
C GLU A 28 -15.24 -4.64 -7.66
N LYS A 29 -15.84 -3.50 -8.00
CA LYS A 29 -16.78 -3.41 -9.12
C LYS A 29 -16.14 -3.73 -10.48
N LYS A 30 -14.92 -3.24 -10.70
CA LYS A 30 -14.23 -3.42 -11.98
C LYS A 30 -13.64 -4.82 -12.16
N TYR A 31 -13.26 -5.47 -11.07
CA TYR A 31 -12.59 -6.77 -11.07
C TYR A 31 -13.21 -7.72 -10.04
N PRO A 32 -14.45 -8.16 -10.21
CA PRO A 32 -15.18 -8.96 -9.23
C PRO A 32 -14.51 -10.32 -8.96
N GLU A 33 -13.84 -10.89 -9.96
CA GLU A 33 -13.13 -12.18 -9.85
C GLU A 33 -11.77 -12.08 -9.15
N ASN A 34 -11.30 -10.87 -8.86
CA ASN A 34 -10.01 -10.66 -8.20
C ASN A 34 -10.16 -10.71 -6.70
N LYS A 35 -9.19 -11.34 -6.04
CA LYS A 35 -9.04 -11.27 -4.58
C LYS A 35 -8.05 -10.16 -4.22
N PHE A 36 -8.52 -9.22 -3.41
CA PHE A 36 -7.68 -8.14 -2.88
C PHE A 36 -7.34 -8.44 -1.42
N ILE A 37 -6.07 -8.32 -1.07
CA ILE A 37 -5.61 -8.46 0.31
C ILE A 37 -5.08 -7.10 0.75
N PHE A 38 -5.81 -6.46 1.64
CA PHE A 38 -5.45 -5.15 2.17
C PHE A 38 -4.60 -5.31 3.43
N VAL A 39 -3.33 -4.90 3.36
CA VAL A 39 -2.37 -5.01 4.46
C VAL A 39 -2.42 -3.74 5.28
N THR A 40 -2.99 -3.83 6.48
CA THR A 40 -3.17 -2.69 7.38
C THR A 40 -3.20 -3.11 8.84
N ARG A 41 -3.27 -2.15 9.77
CA ARG A 41 -3.40 -2.45 11.20
C ARG A 41 -4.80 -2.96 11.53
N SER A 42 -4.91 -3.87 12.51
CA SER A 42 -6.18 -4.47 12.95
C SER A 42 -7.29 -3.47 13.24
N LYS A 43 -6.94 -2.33 13.84
CA LYS A 43 -7.90 -1.26 14.18
C LYS A 43 -8.63 -0.65 12.97
N PHE A 44 -8.14 -0.85 11.75
CA PHE A 44 -8.76 -0.35 10.51
C PHE A 44 -9.63 -1.39 9.80
N LYS A 45 -9.67 -2.63 10.28
CA LYS A 45 -10.47 -3.71 9.71
C LYS A 45 -11.96 -3.37 9.53
N PRO A 46 -12.63 -2.67 10.48
CA PRO A 46 -14.05 -2.36 10.33
C PRO A 46 -14.42 -1.54 9.09
N PHE A 47 -13.49 -0.72 8.56
CA PHE A 47 -13.74 0.09 7.36
C PHE A 47 -13.87 -0.73 6.07
N PHE A 48 -13.50 -2.01 6.11
CA PHE A 48 -13.48 -2.90 4.96
C PHE A 48 -14.44 -4.09 5.11
N SER A 49 -15.29 -4.09 6.13
CA SER A 49 -16.22 -5.20 6.41
C SER A 49 -17.33 -5.37 5.37
N GLU A 50 -17.61 -4.33 4.58
CA GLU A 50 -18.64 -4.35 3.53
C GLU A 50 -18.19 -5.05 2.22
N PHE A 51 -16.90 -5.31 2.05
CA PHE A 51 -16.36 -5.87 0.80
C PHE A 51 -16.28 -7.39 0.85
N ASN A 52 -16.77 -8.05 -0.22
CA ASN A 52 -16.84 -9.52 -0.30
C ASN A 52 -15.53 -10.14 -0.81
N ASN A 53 -14.80 -9.43 -1.68
CA ASN A 53 -13.57 -9.92 -2.28
C ASN A 53 -12.29 -9.27 -1.70
N VAL A 54 -12.41 -8.55 -0.57
CA VAL A 54 -11.31 -7.91 0.15
C VAL A 54 -11.04 -8.63 1.47
N GLU A 55 -9.87 -9.20 1.57
CA GLU A 55 -9.37 -9.85 2.79
C GLU A 55 -8.40 -8.91 3.51
N ILE A 56 -8.48 -8.81 4.84
CA ILE A 56 -7.58 -7.97 5.62
C ILE A 56 -6.45 -8.81 6.17
N PHE A 57 -5.22 -8.46 5.80
CA PHE A 57 -4.03 -8.96 6.47
C PHE A 57 -3.64 -7.99 7.60
N GLU A 58 -3.75 -8.48 8.83
CA GLU A 58 -3.49 -7.67 10.02
C GLU A 58 -1.99 -7.49 10.28
N LEU A 59 -1.54 -6.25 10.20
CA LEU A 59 -0.15 -5.89 10.42
C LEU A 59 0.10 -5.54 11.88
N ASP A 60 0.96 -6.31 12.54
CA ASP A 60 1.39 -6.06 13.92
C ASP A 60 2.79 -5.41 13.95
N LEU A 61 2.83 -4.10 13.97
CA LEU A 61 4.08 -3.33 14.03
C LEU A 61 4.67 -3.23 15.44
N LYS A 62 3.93 -3.61 16.46
CA LYS A 62 4.39 -3.52 17.85
C LYS A 62 5.16 -4.76 18.30
N LYS A 63 4.80 -5.93 17.76
CA LYS A 63 5.37 -7.22 18.12
C LYS A 63 5.98 -7.93 16.91
N ARG A 64 5.17 -8.70 16.18
CA ARG A 64 5.61 -9.63 15.14
C ARG A 64 6.38 -8.97 13.99
N HIS A 65 5.88 -7.82 13.52
CA HIS A 65 6.45 -7.11 12.37
C HIS A 65 7.25 -5.86 12.78
N LYS A 66 7.83 -5.86 14.00
CA LYS A 66 8.63 -4.75 14.52
C LYS A 66 10.05 -4.78 13.96
N GLY A 67 10.61 -3.59 13.65
CA GLY A 67 12.01 -3.41 13.25
C GLY A 67 12.34 -4.01 11.88
N PHE A 68 13.63 -4.18 11.61
CA PHE A 68 14.14 -4.72 10.34
C PHE A 68 13.76 -6.20 10.17
N PHE A 69 13.99 -7.03 11.18
CA PHE A 69 13.59 -8.44 11.16
C PHE A 69 12.09 -8.61 10.98
N GLY A 70 11.28 -7.65 11.47
CA GLY A 70 9.85 -7.61 11.23
C GLY A 70 9.48 -7.42 9.77
N ILE A 71 10.31 -6.74 8.96
CA ILE A 71 10.10 -6.64 7.51
C ILE A 71 10.30 -7.98 6.83
N ILE A 72 11.32 -8.74 7.23
CA ILE A 72 11.60 -10.07 6.68
C ILE A 72 10.47 -11.05 7.03
N ARG A 73 9.97 -11.00 8.27
CA ARG A 73 8.81 -11.80 8.70
C ARG A 73 7.57 -11.43 7.91
N LEU A 74 7.30 -10.13 7.75
CA LEU A 74 6.17 -9.64 6.96
C LEU A 74 6.27 -10.12 5.50
N PHE A 75 7.46 -10.02 4.90
CA PHE A 75 7.71 -10.55 3.57
C PHE A 75 7.40 -12.05 3.48
N SER A 76 7.88 -12.86 4.43
CA SER A 76 7.62 -14.30 4.48
C SER A 76 6.13 -14.61 4.60
N ASP A 77 5.42 -13.90 5.49
CA ASP A 77 3.99 -14.09 5.70
C ASP A 77 3.16 -13.69 4.46
N LEU A 78 3.49 -12.57 3.83
CA LEU A 78 2.81 -12.12 2.60
C LEU A 78 3.14 -12.99 1.39
N LYS A 79 4.37 -13.54 1.31
CA LYS A 79 4.78 -14.44 0.22
C LYS A 79 3.96 -15.73 0.24
N LYS A 80 3.59 -16.25 1.41
CA LYS A 80 2.73 -17.44 1.55
C LYS A 80 1.36 -17.26 0.90
N LEU A 81 0.87 -16.02 0.80
CA LEU A 81 -0.39 -15.69 0.13
C LEU A 81 -0.31 -15.78 -1.40
N LYS A 82 0.90 -15.98 -1.96
CA LYS A 82 1.19 -16.10 -3.40
C LYS A 82 0.61 -14.92 -4.21
N PRO A 83 0.95 -13.67 -3.86
CA PRO A 83 0.43 -12.51 -4.59
C PRO A 83 1.04 -12.46 -5.99
N LYS A 84 0.23 -12.11 -6.98
CA LYS A 84 0.69 -11.82 -8.34
C LYS A 84 1.03 -10.34 -8.54
N ARG A 85 0.42 -9.45 -7.74
CA ARG A 85 0.62 -8.00 -7.81
C ARG A 85 0.65 -7.38 -6.44
N ILE A 86 1.37 -6.27 -6.32
CA ILE A 86 1.43 -5.46 -5.09
C ILE A 86 1.28 -3.99 -5.47
N ALA A 87 0.34 -3.32 -4.82
CA ALA A 87 0.13 -1.88 -4.90
C ALA A 87 0.52 -1.22 -3.58
N ASP A 88 1.59 -0.42 -3.57
CA ASP A 88 2.03 0.32 -2.39
C ASP A 88 1.43 1.73 -2.37
N LEU A 89 0.39 1.90 -1.57
CA LEU A 89 -0.24 3.20 -1.30
C LEU A 89 0.40 3.94 -0.12
N HIS A 90 1.36 3.30 0.57
CA HIS A 90 2.00 3.88 1.75
C HIS A 90 3.31 4.60 1.44
N SER A 91 4.13 4.05 0.54
CA SER A 91 5.39 4.62 0.05
C SER A 91 6.31 5.15 1.17
N VAL A 92 6.61 4.30 2.14
CA VAL A 92 7.58 4.53 3.22
C VAL A 92 8.78 3.60 3.07
N LEU A 93 9.88 3.86 3.79
CA LEU A 93 11.09 3.03 3.70
C LEU A 93 10.80 1.54 3.88
N ARG A 94 9.96 1.18 4.84
CA ARG A 94 9.56 -0.21 5.13
C ARG A 94 8.89 -0.86 3.91
N THR A 95 7.93 -0.20 3.28
CA THR A 95 7.26 -0.74 2.09
C THR A 95 8.19 -0.80 0.90
N LYS A 96 9.10 0.15 0.74
CA LYS A 96 10.10 0.11 -0.34
C LYS A 96 11.02 -1.10 -0.24
N ILE A 97 11.50 -1.43 0.97
CA ILE A 97 12.31 -2.64 1.20
C ILE A 97 11.48 -3.88 0.89
N LEU A 98 10.24 -3.91 1.34
CA LEU A 98 9.32 -5.03 1.07
C LEU A 98 9.09 -5.22 -0.44
N LEU A 99 8.84 -4.14 -1.19
CA LEU A 99 8.68 -4.19 -2.64
C LEU A 99 9.95 -4.67 -3.35
N LEU A 100 11.13 -4.24 -2.89
CA LEU A 100 12.40 -4.71 -3.44
C LEU A 100 12.53 -6.23 -3.30
N LEU A 101 12.22 -6.76 -2.12
CA LEU A 101 12.21 -8.21 -1.89
C LEU A 101 11.24 -8.94 -2.84
N PHE A 102 10.02 -8.40 -3.02
CA PHE A 102 9.06 -9.01 -3.95
C PHE A 102 9.47 -8.92 -5.42
N ARG A 103 10.16 -7.86 -5.83
CA ARG A 103 10.70 -7.74 -7.20
C ARG A 103 11.71 -8.86 -7.50
N LEU A 104 12.52 -9.26 -6.53
CA LEU A 104 13.43 -10.40 -6.68
C LEU A 104 12.71 -11.72 -6.95
N PHE A 105 11.43 -11.82 -6.60
CA PHE A 105 10.57 -12.99 -6.86
C PHE A 105 9.61 -12.77 -8.05
N PHE A 106 9.92 -11.84 -8.95
CA PHE A 106 9.16 -11.55 -10.18
C PHE A 106 7.69 -11.15 -9.94
N VAL A 107 7.34 -10.66 -8.76
CA VAL A 107 6.01 -10.12 -8.49
C VAL A 107 5.90 -8.72 -9.07
N LYS A 108 4.81 -8.44 -9.79
CA LYS A 108 4.54 -7.09 -10.33
C LYS A 108 4.24 -6.12 -9.19
N VAL A 109 5.04 -5.06 -9.06
CA VAL A 109 4.88 -4.06 -8.01
C VAL A 109 4.62 -2.69 -8.61
N SER A 110 3.68 -1.96 -8.01
CA SER A 110 3.38 -0.56 -8.30
C SER A 110 3.40 0.24 -7.00
N ALA A 111 3.90 1.45 -7.05
CA ALA A 111 3.98 2.32 -5.87
C ALA A 111 3.47 3.72 -6.22
N ILE A 112 2.86 4.39 -5.23
CA ILE A 112 2.43 5.77 -5.37
C ILE A 112 3.62 6.73 -5.28
N ASP A 113 3.76 7.62 -6.25
CA ASP A 113 4.73 8.71 -6.16
C ASP A 113 4.14 9.88 -5.38
N LYS A 114 4.66 10.12 -4.18
CA LYS A 114 4.20 11.19 -3.29
C LYS A 114 4.75 12.58 -3.64
N LYS A 115 5.57 12.69 -4.69
CA LYS A 115 6.18 13.97 -5.12
C LYS A 115 6.79 14.78 -3.95
N ARG A 116 7.46 14.09 -3.01
CA ARG A 116 7.97 14.69 -1.76
C ARG A 116 8.97 15.82 -2.01
N LYS A 117 9.80 15.70 -3.07
CA LYS A 117 10.78 16.74 -3.43
C LYS A 117 10.08 18.03 -3.87
N GLU A 118 9.05 17.92 -4.70
CA GLU A 118 8.25 19.06 -5.16
C GLU A 118 7.53 19.75 -4.00
N ARG A 119 6.88 18.94 -3.14
CA ARG A 119 6.21 19.47 -1.93
C ARG A 119 7.18 20.18 -1.00
N LYS A 120 8.38 19.61 -0.77
CA LYS A 120 9.41 20.24 0.07
C LYS A 120 9.93 21.52 -0.54
N ALA A 121 10.03 21.63 -1.86
CA ALA A 121 10.47 22.84 -2.54
C ALA A 121 9.45 24.00 -2.40
N ILE A 122 8.14 23.67 -2.39
CA ILE A 122 7.06 24.65 -2.21
C ILE A 122 6.95 25.13 -0.76
N THR A 123 7.22 24.26 0.20
CA THR A 123 7.09 24.59 1.64
C THR A 123 8.37 25.17 2.28
N ARG A 124 9.45 25.39 1.50
CA ARG A 124 10.67 26.04 1.99
C ARG A 124 10.39 27.49 2.41
N ASN A 125 10.95 27.88 3.56
CA ASN A 125 10.87 29.26 4.05
C ASN A 125 11.69 30.26 3.21
N GLN A 126 12.75 29.78 2.55
CA GLN A 126 13.60 30.57 1.64
C GLN A 126 13.55 29.94 0.26
N ASN A 127 13.54 30.80 -0.80
CA ASN A 127 13.46 30.38 -2.21
C ASN A 127 12.27 29.48 -2.53
N LYS A 128 11.05 29.93 -2.19
CA LYS A 128 9.82 29.22 -2.56
C LYS A 128 9.64 29.17 -4.07
N ILE A 129 9.45 27.98 -4.59
CA ILE A 129 9.08 27.76 -5.99
C ILE A 129 7.56 27.67 -6.06
N PHE A 130 6.92 28.70 -6.60
CA PHE A 130 5.48 28.70 -6.85
C PHE A 130 5.19 27.89 -8.12
N LYS A 131 5.05 26.59 -8.00
CA LYS A 131 4.56 25.71 -9.06
C LYS A 131 3.32 24.98 -8.58
N PRO A 132 2.28 24.80 -9.43
CA PRO A 132 1.16 23.95 -9.08
C PRO A 132 1.66 22.52 -8.81
N LEU A 133 1.13 21.89 -7.76
CA LEU A 133 1.44 20.50 -7.46
C LEU A 133 0.89 19.61 -8.57
N THR A 134 1.74 18.83 -9.20
CA THR A 134 1.29 17.78 -10.10
C THR A 134 0.50 16.71 -9.34
N PRO A 135 -0.57 16.17 -9.94
CA PRO A 135 -1.32 15.08 -9.33
C PRO A 135 -0.41 13.90 -8.99
N VAL A 136 -0.77 13.18 -7.96
CA VAL A 136 -0.06 11.94 -7.58
C VAL A 136 -0.42 10.85 -8.59
N HIS A 137 0.56 10.36 -9.33
CA HIS A 137 0.38 9.27 -10.28
C HIS A 137 0.91 7.94 -9.70
N PHE A 138 0.29 6.85 -10.12
CA PHE A 138 0.83 5.50 -9.88
C PHE A 138 1.90 5.19 -10.94
N LEU A 139 3.03 4.70 -10.48
CA LEU A 139 4.12 4.19 -11.30
C LEU A 139 4.00 2.70 -11.52
#